data_93ab3c1a1cf62de7c57d81eb983e7a26
#
_entry.id   93ab3c1a1cf62de7c57d81eb983e7a26
#
_cell.length_a   1.000
_cell.length_b   1.000
_cell.length_c   1.000
_cell.angle_alpha   90.00
_cell.angle_beta   90.00
_cell.angle_gamma   90.00
#
_symmetry.space_group_name_H-M   'P 1'
#
loop_
_entity.id
_entity.type
_entity.pdbx_description
1 polymer ?
#
loop_
_entity_poly.entity_id
_entity_poly.type
_entity_poly.pdbx_seq_one_letter_code
_entity_poly.pdbx_strand_id
1 'polypeptide(L)'
;RPSIEFISILAILCPNLLSDLSSIPIFDEISSIFIMLFFLAISISDRCVIHVSFLVFLVIYNLIQAKNLGIINIRVYKKMYCVYQNLSIDFAQGDSTSVAKLSQAILINSAWLKRYLLVKNMGNVNFSLEVTTKSVLADLPNLKDIYITFLPGTEYQAVADQARALCVQGFNAIPHIPARSITDLSMLKDYASQIKDAGVNQVLIIGGDRDILGDYHCSMQIIETGLFEGMKIGIAGHPEGSPNMSDDIINEALKQKAPYADYIVTQWTQDVDALKQYVADMPLPVHVGLAGPASLKTLIKFAGFVGLKNTMSFAKKNASKIFDLLSVQTPDEVIQELKGSVDNFHIYAFGGIKKTNEWLTKENYYV
;
A
#
# COMPACT_ATOMS: atom_id res chain seq x y z
N ARG A 1 6.08 16.64 -41.77
CA ARG A 1 7.53 16.61 -41.50
C ARG A 1 7.99 17.61 -40.40
N PRO A 2 7.26 18.67 -40.02
CA PRO A 2 7.60 19.47 -38.84
C PRO A 2 7.53 18.71 -37.51
N SER A 3 6.76 17.64 -37.44
CA SER A 3 6.60 16.81 -36.26
C SER A 3 7.87 16.08 -35.77
N ILE A 4 8.77 15.74 -36.70
CA ILE A 4 10.00 14.98 -36.36
C ILE A 4 11.04 15.89 -35.69
N GLU A 5 11.17 17.15 -36.14
CA GLU A 5 12.12 18.12 -35.56
C GLU A 5 11.68 18.53 -34.13
N PHE A 6 10.38 18.69 -33.91
CA PHE A 6 9.85 19.01 -32.57
C PHE A 6 10.06 17.86 -31.57
N ILE A 7 9.80 16.62 -31.98
CA ILE A 7 10.07 15.43 -31.16
C ILE A 7 11.56 15.34 -30.82
N SER A 8 12.44 15.68 -31.77
CA SER A 8 13.89 15.71 -31.55
C SER A 8 14.32 16.79 -30.55
N ILE A 9 13.69 17.97 -30.58
CA ILE A 9 13.95 19.08 -29.64
C ILE A 9 13.43 18.72 -28.24
N LEU A 10 12.24 18.14 -28.13
CA LEU A 10 11.68 17.66 -26.85
C LEU A 10 12.54 16.54 -26.24
N ALA A 11 13.08 15.63 -27.07
CA ALA A 11 13.98 14.56 -26.64
C ALA A 11 15.28 15.08 -26.04
N ILE A 12 15.77 16.22 -26.54
CA ILE A 12 16.99 16.87 -26.04
C ILE A 12 16.72 17.64 -24.74
N LEU A 13 15.54 18.26 -24.61
CA LEU A 13 15.20 19.10 -23.46
C LEU A 13 14.59 18.34 -22.30
N CYS A 14 13.90 17.22 -22.54
CA CYS A 14 13.20 16.44 -21.54
C CYS A 14 13.17 14.94 -21.90
N PRO A 15 14.30 14.23 -21.82
CA PRO A 15 14.41 12.83 -22.27
C PRO A 15 13.45 11.84 -21.57
N ASN A 16 13.09 12.09 -20.32
CA ASN A 16 12.18 11.23 -19.56
C ASN A 16 10.69 11.51 -19.83
N LEU A 17 10.36 12.67 -20.41
CA LEU A 17 8.96 13.02 -20.71
C LEU A 17 8.47 12.33 -21.98
N LEU A 18 9.35 12.03 -22.92
CA LEU A 18 9.00 11.41 -24.20
C LEU A 18 8.71 9.90 -24.09
N SER A 19 9.39 9.21 -23.17
CA SER A 19 9.11 7.78 -22.92
C SER A 19 7.71 7.58 -22.34
N ASP A 20 7.25 8.51 -21.51
CA ASP A 20 5.94 8.45 -20.85
C ASP A 20 4.78 8.88 -21.78
N LEU A 21 5.05 9.80 -22.72
CA LEU A 21 4.04 10.32 -23.67
C LEU A 21 3.81 9.41 -24.88
N SER A 22 4.83 8.66 -25.31
CA SER A 22 4.73 7.77 -26.48
C SER A 22 3.82 6.56 -26.26
N SER A 23 3.43 6.27 -25.03
CA SER A 23 2.52 5.18 -24.67
C SER A 23 1.02 5.54 -24.73
N ILE A 24 0.66 6.78 -25.08
CA ILE A 24 -0.72 7.28 -25.04
C ILE A 24 -1.33 7.22 -26.46
N PRO A 25 -2.43 6.47 -26.70
CA PRO A 25 -3.00 6.25 -28.04
C PRO A 25 -3.56 7.48 -28.80
N ILE A 26 -3.65 8.64 -28.17
CA ILE A 26 -4.26 9.88 -28.73
C ILE A 26 -3.16 10.93 -29.07
N PHE A 27 -1.90 10.55 -29.06
CA PHE A 27 -0.77 11.48 -29.22
C PHE A 27 -0.75 12.21 -30.57
N ASP A 28 -1.21 11.60 -31.66
CA ASP A 28 -1.10 12.12 -33.02
C ASP A 28 -2.05 13.28 -33.35
N GLU A 29 -3.26 13.32 -32.85
CA GLU A 29 -4.18 14.43 -33.12
C GLU A 29 -3.87 15.67 -32.30
N ILE A 30 -3.34 15.47 -31.10
CA ILE A 30 -3.04 16.55 -30.14
C ILE A 30 -1.70 17.20 -30.46
N SER A 31 -0.74 16.46 -31.00
CA SER A 31 0.56 16.99 -31.44
C SER A 31 0.41 18.06 -32.51
N SER A 32 -0.58 17.96 -33.41
CA SER A 32 -0.85 18.93 -34.47
C SER A 32 -1.35 20.28 -33.95
N ILE A 33 -2.23 20.26 -32.95
CA ILE A 33 -2.73 21.46 -32.28
C ILE A 33 -1.62 22.11 -31.43
N PHE A 34 -0.76 21.30 -30.81
CA PHE A 34 0.39 21.69 -30.03
C PHE A 34 1.40 22.50 -30.86
N ILE A 35 1.72 22.00 -32.05
CA ILE A 35 2.67 22.60 -32.98
C ILE A 35 2.14 23.98 -33.46
N MET A 36 0.83 24.07 -33.74
CA MET A 36 0.21 25.31 -34.20
C MET A 36 0.23 26.42 -33.15
N LEU A 37 -0.08 26.05 -31.88
CA LEU A 37 -0.06 27.03 -30.76
C LEU A 37 1.37 27.42 -30.35
N PHE A 38 2.35 26.52 -30.48
CA PHE A 38 3.78 26.81 -30.24
C PHE A 38 4.34 27.80 -31.26
N PHE A 39 4.02 27.64 -32.55
CA PHE A 39 4.43 28.60 -33.58
C PHE A 39 3.72 29.95 -33.45
N LEU A 40 2.48 29.98 -32.96
CA LEU A 40 1.78 31.24 -32.64
C LEU A 40 2.45 31.97 -31.47
N ALA A 41 2.94 31.30 -30.47
CA ALA A 41 3.65 31.86 -29.31
C ALA A 41 5.06 32.37 -29.67
N ILE A 42 5.77 31.73 -30.61
CA ILE A 42 7.09 32.14 -31.08
C ILE A 42 7.02 33.47 -31.86
N SER A 43 5.88 33.82 -32.48
CA SER A 43 5.71 35.07 -33.23
C SER A 43 5.53 36.32 -32.34
N ILE A 44 5.40 36.16 -31.00
CA ILE A 44 5.26 37.20 -30.01
C ILE A 44 6.56 37.24 -29.19
N SER A 45 7.39 38.21 -29.44
CA SER A 45 8.81 38.31 -29.09
C SER A 45 9.14 38.58 -27.61
N ASP A 46 8.88 37.65 -26.69
CA ASP A 46 9.51 37.75 -25.37
C ASP A 46 9.71 36.35 -24.75
N ARG A 47 10.97 35.98 -24.47
CA ARG A 47 11.34 34.64 -23.98
C ARG A 47 10.62 34.23 -22.68
N CYS A 48 10.29 35.19 -21.81
CA CYS A 48 9.54 34.91 -20.57
C CYS A 48 8.07 34.54 -20.84
N VAL A 49 7.42 35.21 -21.80
CA VAL A 49 6.02 34.95 -22.17
C VAL A 49 5.87 33.58 -22.79
N ILE A 50 6.85 33.13 -23.59
CA ILE A 50 6.85 31.80 -24.21
C ILE A 50 6.91 30.69 -23.16
N HIS A 51 7.74 30.84 -22.14
CA HIS A 51 7.88 29.80 -21.07
C HIS A 51 6.61 29.70 -20.22
N VAL A 52 5.97 30.81 -19.88
CA VAL A 52 4.74 30.79 -19.06
C VAL A 52 3.56 30.28 -19.88
N SER A 53 3.43 30.69 -21.14
CA SER A 53 2.38 30.18 -22.02
C SER A 53 2.48 28.67 -22.24
N PHE A 54 3.70 28.14 -22.35
CA PHE A 54 3.95 26.71 -22.46
C PHE A 54 3.57 25.96 -21.18
N LEU A 55 3.92 26.48 -20.00
CA LEU A 55 3.57 25.89 -18.71
C LEU A 55 2.05 25.90 -18.45
N VAL A 56 1.38 27.02 -18.76
CA VAL A 56 -0.09 27.13 -18.65
C VAL A 56 -0.77 26.13 -19.59
N PHE A 57 -0.27 25.98 -20.80
CA PHE A 57 -0.79 25.03 -21.77
C PHE A 57 -0.61 23.58 -21.29
N LEU A 58 0.55 23.22 -20.72
CA LEU A 58 0.82 21.90 -20.18
C LEU A 58 -0.14 21.54 -19.03
N VAL A 59 -0.45 22.52 -18.18
CA VAL A 59 -1.41 22.35 -17.09
C VAL A 59 -2.83 22.17 -17.62
N ILE A 60 -3.26 22.99 -18.58
CA ILE A 60 -4.58 22.89 -19.21
C ILE A 60 -4.73 21.55 -19.93
N TYR A 61 -3.71 21.12 -20.65
CA TYR A 61 -3.68 19.84 -21.31
C TYR A 61 -3.86 18.66 -20.31
N ASN A 62 -3.08 18.67 -19.23
CA ASN A 62 -3.20 17.65 -18.18
C ASN A 62 -4.58 17.67 -17.51
N LEU A 63 -5.20 18.84 -17.33
CA LEU A 63 -6.56 18.97 -16.80
C LEU A 63 -7.60 18.41 -17.77
N ILE A 64 -7.45 18.61 -19.08
CA ILE A 64 -8.32 18.04 -20.11
C ILE A 64 -8.20 16.53 -20.12
N GLN A 65 -6.98 16.00 -20.07
CA GLN A 65 -6.75 14.55 -19.99
C GLN A 65 -7.36 13.96 -18.72
N ALA A 66 -7.13 14.57 -17.57
CA ALA A 66 -7.72 14.17 -16.31
C ALA A 66 -9.26 14.15 -16.35
N LYS A 67 -9.90 15.12 -17.04
CA LYS A 67 -11.35 15.15 -17.24
C LYS A 67 -11.80 14.00 -18.16
N ASN A 68 -11.14 13.82 -19.30
CA ASN A 68 -11.55 12.81 -20.31
C ASN A 68 -11.38 11.38 -19.79
N LEU A 69 -10.42 11.16 -18.89
CA LEU A 69 -10.21 9.89 -18.20
C LEU A 69 -11.13 9.69 -16.98
N GLY A 70 -12.07 10.61 -16.72
CA GLY A 70 -12.97 10.55 -15.56
C GLY A 70 -12.30 10.80 -14.21
N ILE A 71 -11.08 11.33 -14.23
CA ILE A 71 -10.20 11.58 -13.08
C ILE A 71 -10.70 12.75 -12.23
N ILE A 72 -11.29 13.76 -12.87
CA ILE A 72 -11.74 14.97 -12.21
C ILE A 72 -13.22 15.16 -12.47
N ASN A 73 -13.98 15.43 -11.41
CA ASN A 73 -15.36 15.85 -11.54
C ASN A 73 -15.41 17.15 -12.37
N ILE A 74 -16.39 17.24 -13.28
CA ILE A 74 -16.60 18.41 -14.15
C ILE A 74 -16.60 19.74 -13.36
N ARG A 75 -17.11 19.73 -12.12
CA ARG A 75 -17.16 20.90 -11.26
C ARG A 75 -15.77 21.36 -10.80
N VAL A 76 -14.93 20.40 -10.43
CA VAL A 76 -13.53 20.66 -10.02
C VAL A 76 -12.71 21.11 -11.23
N TYR A 77 -12.87 20.44 -12.38
CA TYR A 77 -12.24 20.84 -13.64
C TYR A 77 -12.55 22.31 -14.01
N LYS A 78 -13.84 22.69 -14.02
CA LYS A 78 -14.24 24.06 -14.34
C LYS A 78 -13.62 25.09 -13.39
N LYS A 79 -13.60 24.80 -12.09
CA LYS A 79 -13.02 25.69 -11.08
C LYS A 79 -11.50 25.86 -11.27
N MET A 80 -10.79 24.78 -11.51
CA MET A 80 -9.34 24.81 -11.77
C MET A 80 -9.02 25.53 -13.08
N TYR A 81 -9.75 25.24 -14.14
CA TYR A 81 -9.59 25.89 -15.44
C TYR A 81 -9.76 27.41 -15.36
N CYS A 82 -10.79 27.89 -14.65
CA CYS A 82 -10.99 29.33 -14.43
C CYS A 82 -9.84 29.98 -13.66
N VAL A 83 -9.30 29.31 -12.64
CA VAL A 83 -8.14 29.82 -11.86
C VAL A 83 -6.93 29.97 -12.76
N TYR A 84 -6.62 28.99 -13.61
CA TYR A 84 -5.48 29.09 -14.53
C TYR A 84 -5.67 30.13 -15.62
N GLN A 85 -6.87 30.27 -16.16
CA GLN A 85 -7.15 31.34 -17.12
C GLN A 85 -6.94 32.74 -16.50
N ASN A 86 -7.47 32.98 -15.29
CA ASN A 86 -7.31 34.26 -14.61
C ASN A 86 -5.83 34.53 -14.30
N LEU A 87 -5.07 33.57 -13.78
CA LEU A 87 -3.63 33.74 -13.52
C LEU A 87 -2.83 34.01 -14.79
N SER A 88 -3.22 33.47 -15.95
CA SER A 88 -2.56 33.74 -17.22
C SER A 88 -2.87 35.14 -17.75
N ILE A 89 -4.07 35.67 -17.51
CA ILE A 89 -4.48 37.01 -17.85
C ILE A 89 -3.74 38.04 -16.97
N ASP A 90 -3.70 37.83 -15.65
CA ASP A 90 -2.99 38.67 -14.69
C ASP A 90 -1.49 38.77 -15.01
N PHE A 91 -0.89 37.62 -15.39
CA PHE A 91 0.50 37.56 -15.83
C PHE A 91 0.72 38.40 -17.13
N ALA A 92 -0.16 38.24 -18.10
CA ALA A 92 -0.08 39.03 -19.37
C ALA A 92 -0.23 40.54 -19.13
N GLN A 93 -0.81 40.95 -18.01
CA GLN A 93 -0.94 42.34 -17.58
C GLN A 93 0.26 42.85 -16.75
N GLY A 94 1.31 42.02 -16.54
CA GLY A 94 2.56 42.42 -15.90
C GLY A 94 2.62 42.20 -14.37
N ASP A 95 1.68 41.47 -13.79
CA ASP A 95 1.74 41.10 -12.37
C ASP A 95 2.76 40.01 -12.10
N SER A 96 3.94 40.37 -11.61
CA SER A 96 5.03 39.47 -11.28
C SER A 96 4.69 38.47 -10.12
N THR A 97 3.71 38.81 -9.28
CA THR A 97 3.29 37.89 -8.17
C THR A 97 2.52 36.71 -8.71
N SER A 98 1.93 36.80 -9.87
CA SER A 98 1.21 35.70 -10.55
C SER A 98 2.11 34.57 -10.98
N VAL A 99 3.42 34.82 -11.23
CA VAL A 99 4.41 33.77 -11.56
C VAL A 99 4.62 32.85 -10.39
N ALA A 100 4.78 33.35 -9.17
CA ALA A 100 4.96 32.54 -7.97
C ALA A 100 3.71 31.73 -7.67
N LYS A 101 2.52 32.33 -7.79
CA LYS A 101 1.24 31.62 -7.60
C LYS A 101 1.02 30.52 -8.65
N LEU A 102 1.36 30.79 -9.91
CA LEU A 102 1.27 29.82 -11.00
C LEU A 102 2.25 28.66 -10.80
N SER A 103 3.50 28.96 -10.43
CA SER A 103 4.51 27.93 -10.14
C SER A 103 4.09 27.04 -8.98
N GLN A 104 3.56 27.60 -7.91
CA GLN A 104 3.04 26.86 -6.76
C GLN A 104 1.83 25.99 -7.13
N ALA A 105 0.91 26.50 -7.94
CA ALA A 105 -0.25 25.77 -8.44
C ALA A 105 0.17 24.60 -9.36
N ILE A 106 1.19 24.77 -10.19
CA ILE A 106 1.75 23.72 -11.06
C ILE A 106 2.40 22.61 -10.22
N LEU A 107 3.18 22.98 -9.19
CA LEU A 107 3.82 22.02 -8.29
C LEU A 107 2.78 21.18 -7.53
N ILE A 108 1.74 21.81 -6.98
CA ILE A 108 0.65 21.12 -6.29
C ILE A 108 -0.09 20.16 -7.24
N ASN A 109 -0.38 20.60 -8.45
CA ASN A 109 -1.09 19.76 -9.43
C ASN A 109 -0.24 18.65 -10.01
N SER A 110 1.05 18.85 -10.22
CA SER A 110 1.95 17.79 -10.69
C SER A 110 2.10 16.70 -9.63
N ALA A 111 2.24 17.08 -8.37
CA ALA A 111 2.27 16.13 -7.25
C ALA A 111 0.93 15.38 -7.12
N TRP A 112 -0.21 16.08 -7.26
CA TRP A 112 -1.54 15.45 -7.21
C TRP A 112 -1.79 14.52 -8.40
N LEU A 113 -1.43 14.93 -9.62
CA LEU A 113 -1.58 14.10 -10.83
C LEU A 113 -0.67 12.87 -10.78
N LYS A 114 0.58 13.03 -10.34
CA LYS A 114 1.50 11.92 -10.11
C LYS A 114 0.91 10.93 -9.11
N ARG A 115 0.39 11.43 -7.99
CA ARG A 115 -0.26 10.63 -6.95
C ARG A 115 -1.54 9.94 -7.47
N TYR A 116 -2.36 10.63 -8.25
CA TYR A 116 -3.57 10.06 -8.85
C TYR A 116 -3.26 8.98 -9.89
N LEU A 117 -2.31 9.21 -10.80
CA LEU A 117 -1.86 8.21 -11.77
C LEU A 117 -1.26 6.99 -11.06
N LEU A 118 -0.61 7.22 -9.94
CA LEU A 118 -0.12 6.17 -9.06
C LEU A 118 -1.27 5.31 -8.50
N VAL A 119 -2.33 5.91 -8.01
CA VAL A 119 -3.51 5.21 -7.47
C VAL A 119 -4.31 4.49 -8.58
N LYS A 120 -4.54 5.13 -9.73
CA LYS A 120 -5.30 4.53 -10.85
C LYS A 120 -4.57 3.39 -11.55
N ASN A 121 -3.24 3.41 -11.53
CA ASN A 121 -2.42 2.30 -11.98
C ASN A 121 -2.20 1.23 -10.89
N MET A 122 -2.71 1.38 -9.69
CA MET A 122 -2.80 0.30 -8.72
C MET A 122 -3.89 -0.64 -9.25
N GLY A 123 -3.53 -1.71 -9.94
CA GLY A 123 -4.45 -2.82 -10.24
C GLY A 123 -5.28 -3.15 -8.98
N ASN A 124 -6.25 -4.02 -9.04
CA ASN A 124 -7.06 -4.43 -7.88
C ASN A 124 -6.16 -4.93 -6.74
N VAL A 125 -5.63 -3.98 -5.95
CA VAL A 125 -4.81 -4.30 -4.78
C VAL A 125 -5.77 -4.48 -3.61
N ASN A 126 -5.73 -5.65 -3.00
CA ASN A 126 -6.54 -5.97 -1.84
C ASN A 126 -5.78 -5.63 -0.56
N PHE A 127 -6.46 -5.03 0.39
CA PHE A 127 -5.93 -4.79 1.73
C PHE A 127 -6.67 -5.64 2.74
N SER A 128 -5.94 -6.17 3.71
CA SER A 128 -6.46 -6.77 4.93
C SER A 128 -5.88 -6.05 6.15
N LEU A 129 -6.56 -6.13 7.29
CA LEU A 129 -6.16 -5.46 8.52
C LEU A 129 -6.06 -6.46 9.67
N GLU A 130 -5.00 -6.35 10.46
CA GLU A 130 -4.88 -7.09 11.71
C GLU A 130 -5.44 -6.29 12.90
N VAL A 131 -6.28 -6.95 13.68
CA VAL A 131 -6.89 -6.42 14.90
C VAL A 131 -6.66 -7.34 16.09
N THR A 132 -6.91 -6.84 17.29
CA THR A 132 -6.91 -7.62 18.54
C THR A 132 -8.34 -7.87 19.01
N THR A 133 -8.53 -8.76 19.97
CA THR A 133 -9.83 -9.00 20.64
C THR A 133 -10.36 -7.77 21.40
N LYS A 134 -9.53 -6.73 21.60
CA LYS A 134 -9.89 -5.47 22.26
C LYS A 134 -10.19 -4.34 21.27
N SER A 135 -10.09 -4.60 19.98
CA SER A 135 -10.31 -3.59 18.95
C SER A 135 -11.78 -3.22 18.85
N VAL A 136 -12.04 -1.91 18.70
CA VAL A 136 -13.41 -1.38 18.55
C VAL A 136 -13.85 -1.58 17.11
N LEU A 137 -14.90 -2.36 16.89
CA LEU A 137 -15.37 -2.73 15.54
C LEU A 137 -15.89 -1.52 14.76
N ALA A 138 -16.43 -0.50 15.42
CA ALA A 138 -16.92 0.72 14.78
C ALA A 138 -15.80 1.57 14.14
N ASP A 139 -14.54 1.36 14.53
CA ASP A 139 -13.39 2.08 13.97
C ASP A 139 -12.79 1.37 12.73
N LEU A 140 -13.31 0.19 12.38
CA LEU A 140 -12.77 -0.60 11.28
C LEU A 140 -12.93 0.11 9.94
N PRO A 141 -11.91 0.03 9.07
CA PRO A 141 -12.02 0.46 7.68
C PRO A 141 -12.97 -0.45 6.90
N ASN A 142 -13.45 0.05 5.77
CA ASN A 142 -14.28 -0.73 4.83
C ASN A 142 -13.39 -1.71 4.02
N LEU A 143 -12.79 -2.66 4.71
CA LEU A 143 -12.00 -3.76 4.16
C LEU A 143 -12.78 -5.07 4.33
N LYS A 144 -12.57 -6.00 3.41
CA LYS A 144 -13.26 -7.29 3.47
C LYS A 144 -12.63 -8.22 4.51
N ASP A 145 -11.30 -8.30 4.54
CA ASP A 145 -10.53 -9.30 5.28
C ASP A 145 -9.95 -8.71 6.56
N ILE A 146 -10.40 -9.22 7.72
CA ILE A 146 -9.96 -8.78 9.06
C ILE A 146 -9.34 -9.96 9.80
N TYR A 147 -8.05 -9.86 10.07
CA TYR A 147 -7.30 -10.84 10.85
C TYR A 147 -7.43 -10.55 12.33
N ILE A 148 -7.57 -11.59 13.15
CA ILE A 148 -7.68 -11.46 14.60
C ILE A 148 -6.45 -12.10 15.23
N THR A 149 -5.56 -11.27 15.78
CA THR A 149 -4.35 -11.79 16.42
C THR A 149 -4.66 -12.44 17.76
N PHE A 150 -4.03 -13.57 18.02
CA PHE A 150 -4.11 -14.28 19.26
C PHE A 150 -2.86 -13.99 20.11
N LEU A 151 -2.92 -12.89 20.86
CA LEU A 151 -1.80 -12.44 21.70
C LEU A 151 -1.57 -13.36 22.91
N PRO A 152 -0.33 -13.44 23.43
CA PRO A 152 -0.05 -14.14 24.69
C PRO A 152 -0.98 -13.65 25.83
N GLY A 153 -1.61 -14.58 26.54
CA GLY A 153 -2.57 -14.28 27.59
C GLY A 153 -4.00 -13.96 27.12
N THR A 154 -4.27 -14.08 25.82
CA THR A 154 -5.63 -14.04 25.28
C THR A 154 -6.23 -15.43 25.38
N GLU A 155 -7.51 -15.53 25.74
CA GLU A 155 -8.26 -16.79 25.68
C GLU A 155 -8.79 -17.00 24.25
N TYR A 156 -8.78 -18.26 23.77
CA TYR A 156 -9.25 -18.58 22.41
C TYR A 156 -10.73 -18.27 22.22
N GLN A 157 -11.56 -18.35 23.28
CA GLN A 157 -12.96 -17.96 23.26
C GLN A 157 -13.13 -16.50 22.86
N ALA A 158 -12.29 -15.59 23.39
CA ALA A 158 -12.34 -14.18 23.03
C ALA A 158 -12.00 -13.95 21.54
N VAL A 159 -11.12 -14.75 20.97
CA VAL A 159 -10.83 -14.70 19.54
C VAL A 159 -12.02 -15.22 18.71
N ALA A 160 -12.65 -16.32 19.14
CA ALA A 160 -13.83 -16.88 18.49
C ALA A 160 -15.03 -15.92 18.56
N ASP A 161 -15.25 -15.25 19.72
CA ASP A 161 -16.30 -14.26 19.89
C ASP A 161 -16.08 -13.03 19.01
N GLN A 162 -14.85 -12.55 18.92
CA GLN A 162 -14.49 -11.46 18.00
C GLN A 162 -14.70 -11.86 16.54
N ALA A 163 -14.35 -13.09 16.15
CA ALA A 163 -14.59 -13.63 14.82
C ALA A 163 -16.09 -13.64 14.50
N ARG A 164 -16.91 -14.13 15.43
CA ARG A 164 -18.38 -14.14 15.30
C ARG A 164 -18.94 -12.72 15.11
N ALA A 165 -18.46 -11.78 15.91
CA ALA A 165 -18.92 -10.38 15.83
C ALA A 165 -18.56 -9.74 14.48
N LEU A 166 -17.39 -10.05 13.91
CA LEU A 166 -16.96 -9.61 12.58
C LEU A 166 -17.80 -10.28 11.47
N CYS A 167 -18.00 -11.59 11.52
CA CYS A 167 -18.81 -12.31 10.54
C CYS A 167 -20.25 -11.79 10.49
N VAL A 168 -20.86 -11.49 11.63
CA VAL A 168 -22.21 -10.90 11.73
C VAL A 168 -22.27 -9.52 11.05
N GLN A 169 -21.19 -8.75 11.07
CA GLN A 169 -21.08 -7.46 10.37
C GLN A 169 -20.73 -7.58 8.89
N GLY A 170 -20.55 -8.80 8.37
CA GLY A 170 -20.25 -9.06 6.96
C GLY A 170 -18.76 -9.07 6.59
N PHE A 171 -17.87 -8.98 7.58
CA PHE A 171 -16.43 -9.12 7.36
C PHE A 171 -16.05 -10.61 7.17
N ASN A 172 -14.99 -10.86 6.43
CA ASN A 172 -14.29 -12.13 6.42
C ASN A 172 -13.30 -12.15 7.60
N ALA A 173 -13.70 -12.78 8.70
CA ALA A 173 -12.87 -12.89 9.88
C ALA A 173 -11.84 -14.00 9.71
N ILE A 174 -10.56 -13.70 9.99
CA ILE A 174 -9.42 -14.61 9.82
C ILE A 174 -8.67 -14.72 11.15
N PRO A 175 -9.09 -15.62 12.05
CA PRO A 175 -8.43 -15.81 13.33
C PRO A 175 -7.06 -16.47 13.18
N HIS A 176 -6.10 -16.05 14.02
CA HIS A 176 -4.83 -16.71 14.17
C HIS A 176 -4.96 -17.98 14.99
N ILE A 177 -4.27 -19.04 14.57
CA ILE A 177 -4.17 -20.31 15.29
C ILE A 177 -2.68 -20.52 15.65
N PRO A 178 -2.21 -19.94 16.78
CA PRO A 178 -0.82 -20.06 17.19
C PRO A 178 -0.58 -21.39 17.94
N ALA A 179 0.17 -22.30 17.32
CA ALA A 179 0.44 -23.64 17.86
C ALA A 179 0.88 -23.62 19.33
N ARG A 180 1.87 -22.78 19.66
CA ARG A 180 2.43 -22.67 21.01
C ARG A 180 1.47 -22.14 22.08
N SER A 181 0.29 -21.64 21.69
CA SER A 181 -0.77 -21.18 22.59
C SER A 181 -1.87 -22.23 22.82
N ILE A 182 -1.80 -23.35 22.13
CA ILE A 182 -2.75 -24.45 22.24
C ILE A 182 -2.20 -25.47 23.22
N THR A 183 -2.99 -25.78 24.28
CA THR A 183 -2.56 -26.72 25.33
C THR A 183 -2.65 -28.17 24.88
N ASP A 184 -3.74 -28.52 24.22
CA ASP A 184 -4.03 -29.91 23.85
C ASP A 184 -5.04 -30.02 22.69
N LEU A 185 -5.28 -31.22 22.22
CA LEU A 185 -6.24 -31.50 21.14
C LEU A 185 -7.69 -31.13 21.51
N SER A 186 -8.08 -31.20 22.78
CA SER A 186 -9.44 -30.83 23.20
C SER A 186 -9.71 -29.34 23.04
N MET A 187 -8.76 -28.50 23.49
CA MET A 187 -8.81 -27.06 23.29
C MET A 187 -8.83 -26.72 21.80
N LEU A 188 -7.99 -27.39 21.00
CA LEU A 188 -7.93 -27.12 19.56
C LEU A 188 -9.25 -27.47 18.84
N LYS A 189 -9.86 -28.61 19.19
CA LYS A 189 -11.16 -29.04 18.67
C LYS A 189 -12.27 -28.05 19.04
N ASP A 190 -12.31 -27.61 20.29
CA ASP A 190 -13.30 -26.63 20.75
C ASP A 190 -13.12 -25.29 20.03
N TYR A 191 -11.89 -24.77 19.93
CA TYR A 191 -11.60 -23.55 19.19
C TYR A 191 -12.00 -23.66 17.71
N ALA A 192 -11.61 -24.75 17.02
CA ALA A 192 -11.99 -25.01 15.65
C ALA A 192 -13.51 -25.06 15.44
N SER A 193 -14.25 -25.69 16.38
CA SER A 193 -15.71 -25.73 16.34
C SER A 193 -16.31 -24.33 16.49
N GLN A 194 -15.88 -23.56 17.50
CA GLN A 194 -16.41 -22.23 17.75
C GLN A 194 -16.22 -21.26 16.58
N ILE A 195 -15.05 -21.28 15.91
CA ILE A 195 -14.83 -20.40 14.76
C ILE A 195 -15.61 -20.87 13.51
N LYS A 196 -15.77 -22.20 13.30
CA LYS A 196 -16.65 -22.75 12.25
C LYS A 196 -18.11 -22.31 12.45
N ASP A 197 -18.60 -22.45 13.67
CA ASP A 197 -19.98 -22.05 14.06
C ASP A 197 -20.17 -20.53 13.93
N ALA A 198 -19.09 -19.73 14.03
CA ALA A 198 -19.10 -18.30 13.78
C ALA A 198 -19.17 -17.93 12.30
N GLY A 199 -19.02 -18.87 11.37
CA GLY A 199 -19.00 -18.65 9.92
C GLY A 199 -17.61 -18.35 9.34
N VAL A 200 -16.55 -18.59 10.09
CA VAL A 200 -15.16 -18.46 9.62
C VAL A 200 -14.86 -19.53 8.58
N ASN A 201 -14.30 -19.10 7.44
CA ASN A 201 -13.90 -19.97 6.34
C ASN A 201 -12.42 -19.86 5.98
N GLN A 202 -11.66 -19.06 6.75
CA GLN A 202 -10.24 -18.79 6.52
C GLN A 202 -9.52 -18.61 7.85
N VAL A 203 -8.31 -19.14 7.99
CA VAL A 203 -7.49 -19.06 9.20
C VAL A 203 -6.03 -18.74 8.85
N LEU A 204 -5.30 -18.16 9.81
CA LEU A 204 -3.84 -18.03 9.73
C LEU A 204 -3.19 -18.93 10.78
N ILE A 205 -2.56 -20.03 10.34
CA ILE A 205 -1.91 -21.01 11.23
C ILE A 205 -0.44 -20.63 11.38
N ILE A 206 -0.03 -20.30 12.60
CA ILE A 206 1.32 -19.84 12.94
C ILE A 206 1.95 -20.63 14.07
N GLY A 207 3.28 -20.53 14.25
CA GLY A 207 3.97 -21.13 15.39
C GLY A 207 3.63 -20.43 16.70
N GLY A 208 3.60 -19.09 16.67
CA GLY A 208 3.46 -18.21 17.83
C GLY A 208 4.81 -17.81 18.44
N ASP A 209 4.84 -16.65 19.10
CA ASP A 209 6.07 -16.00 19.63
C ASP A 209 6.28 -16.25 21.13
N ARG A 210 5.52 -17.12 21.73
CA ARG A 210 5.58 -17.44 23.15
C ARG A 210 6.25 -18.79 23.42
N ASP A 211 6.55 -19.05 24.70
CA ASP A 211 6.92 -20.37 25.17
C ASP A 211 5.77 -21.37 24.91
N ILE A 212 6.14 -22.63 24.69
CA ILE A 212 5.20 -23.70 24.39
C ILE A 212 4.35 -23.96 25.65
N LEU A 213 3.02 -23.87 25.52
CA LEU A 213 2.08 -24.11 26.63
C LEU A 213 1.65 -25.57 26.77
N GLY A 214 1.66 -26.32 25.69
CA GLY A 214 1.13 -27.69 25.67
C GLY A 214 1.78 -28.57 24.61
N ASP A 215 0.96 -29.32 23.89
CA ASP A 215 1.42 -30.39 23.00
C ASP A 215 1.98 -29.89 21.64
N TYR A 216 1.68 -28.65 21.26
CA TYR A 216 1.97 -28.12 19.91
C TYR A 216 3.14 -27.14 19.93
N HIS A 217 4.18 -27.47 19.17
CA HIS A 217 5.43 -26.73 19.09
C HIS A 217 5.54 -25.87 17.82
N CYS A 218 4.89 -26.32 16.75
CA CYS A 218 4.94 -25.66 15.44
C CYS A 218 3.61 -25.76 14.69
N SER A 219 3.43 -24.89 13.71
CA SER A 219 2.20 -24.80 12.91
C SER A 219 1.90 -26.06 12.11
N MET A 220 2.92 -26.84 11.71
CA MET A 220 2.69 -28.10 10.98
C MET A 220 1.86 -29.10 11.78
N GLN A 221 2.13 -29.23 13.09
CA GLN A 221 1.35 -30.12 13.97
C GLN A 221 -0.14 -29.75 14.04
N ILE A 222 -0.46 -28.44 13.97
CA ILE A 222 -1.86 -27.98 13.88
C ILE A 222 -2.48 -28.37 12.54
N ILE A 223 -1.76 -28.17 11.43
CA ILE A 223 -2.20 -28.53 10.08
C ILE A 223 -2.49 -30.05 9.99
N GLU A 224 -1.58 -30.86 10.50
CA GLU A 224 -1.69 -32.34 10.48
C GLU A 224 -2.89 -32.88 11.25
N THR A 225 -3.51 -32.10 12.15
CA THR A 225 -4.75 -32.54 12.82
C THR A 225 -5.94 -32.65 11.88
N GLY A 226 -5.90 -32.04 10.68
CA GLY A 226 -7.02 -32.00 9.73
C GLY A 226 -8.22 -31.16 10.19
N LEU A 227 -8.17 -30.53 11.38
CA LEU A 227 -9.31 -29.81 11.94
C LEU A 227 -9.73 -28.59 11.12
N PHE A 228 -8.84 -28.05 10.29
CA PHE A 228 -9.08 -26.88 9.43
C PHE A 228 -9.26 -27.24 7.95
N GLU A 229 -9.41 -28.52 7.61
CA GLU A 229 -9.75 -28.95 6.25
C GLU A 229 -11.05 -28.28 5.76
N GLY A 230 -11.03 -27.83 4.50
CA GLY A 230 -12.13 -27.08 3.88
C GLY A 230 -12.14 -25.58 4.19
N MET A 231 -11.25 -25.10 5.05
CA MET A 231 -10.97 -23.67 5.22
C MET A 231 -9.79 -23.26 4.36
N LYS A 232 -9.74 -21.98 3.99
CA LYS A 232 -8.55 -21.37 3.39
C LYS A 232 -7.47 -21.16 4.45
N ILE A 233 -6.29 -21.74 4.25
CA ILE A 233 -5.20 -21.74 5.24
C ILE A 233 -4.10 -20.79 4.80
N GLY A 234 -3.84 -19.76 5.61
CA GLY A 234 -2.64 -18.94 5.54
C GLY A 234 -1.54 -19.43 6.47
N ILE A 235 -0.29 -19.20 6.10
CA ILE A 235 0.90 -19.48 6.92
C ILE A 235 1.79 -18.26 7.02
N ALA A 236 2.64 -18.19 8.07
CA ALA A 236 3.57 -17.07 8.25
C ALA A 236 4.77 -17.16 7.32
N GLY A 237 5.19 -15.99 6.79
CA GLY A 237 6.39 -15.78 6.00
C GLY A 237 7.39 -14.85 6.67
N HIS A 238 8.69 -15.07 6.43
CA HIS A 238 9.79 -14.39 7.11
C HIS A 238 10.80 -13.79 6.09
N PRO A 239 10.50 -12.65 5.44
CA PRO A 239 11.36 -12.09 4.39
C PRO A 239 12.75 -11.62 4.90
N GLU A 240 12.88 -11.24 6.18
CA GLU A 240 14.17 -10.92 6.81
C GLU A 240 14.72 -12.08 7.68
N GLY A 241 14.18 -13.30 7.54
CA GLY A 241 14.48 -14.40 8.42
C GLY A 241 13.81 -14.27 9.80
N SER A 242 14.32 -15.02 10.78
CA SER A 242 13.83 -14.99 12.17
C SER A 242 15.02 -14.95 13.14
N PRO A 243 14.91 -14.21 14.25
CA PRO A 243 15.99 -14.19 15.25
C PRO A 243 16.17 -15.54 15.96
N ASN A 244 15.14 -16.39 15.93
CA ASN A 244 15.07 -17.63 16.71
C ASN A 244 15.25 -18.88 15.85
N MET A 245 15.37 -18.75 14.52
CA MET A 245 15.49 -19.88 13.59
C MET A 245 16.50 -19.54 12.49
N SER A 246 17.25 -20.52 12.03
CA SER A 246 18.08 -20.35 10.82
C SER A 246 17.21 -20.34 9.56
N ASP A 247 17.73 -19.76 8.48
CA ASP A 247 17.05 -19.71 7.19
C ASP A 247 16.75 -21.10 6.64
N ASP A 248 17.65 -22.09 6.89
CA ASP A 248 17.43 -23.49 6.50
C ASP A 248 16.18 -24.08 7.19
N ILE A 249 16.02 -23.81 8.50
CA ILE A 249 14.83 -24.28 9.26
C ILE A 249 13.56 -23.59 8.73
N ILE A 250 13.61 -22.29 8.44
CA ILE A 250 12.48 -21.54 7.89
C ILE A 250 12.08 -22.09 6.53
N ASN A 251 13.06 -22.30 5.64
CA ASN A 251 12.83 -22.82 4.28
C ASN A 251 12.30 -24.26 4.31
N GLU A 252 12.82 -25.12 5.17
CA GLU A 252 12.32 -26.50 5.31
C GLU A 252 10.89 -26.51 5.86
N ALA A 253 10.59 -25.72 6.88
CA ALA A 253 9.24 -25.57 7.42
C ALA A 253 8.24 -25.03 6.39
N LEU A 254 8.69 -24.13 5.51
CA LEU A 254 7.86 -23.64 4.40
C LEU A 254 7.54 -24.75 3.40
N LYS A 255 8.55 -25.52 2.96
CA LYS A 255 8.37 -26.65 2.03
C LYS A 255 7.37 -27.67 2.57
N GLN A 256 7.45 -27.97 3.88
CA GLN A 256 6.54 -28.93 4.52
C GLN A 256 5.10 -28.40 4.58
N LYS A 257 4.89 -27.10 4.80
CA LYS A 257 3.56 -26.48 4.94
C LYS A 257 2.90 -26.10 3.60
N ALA A 258 3.70 -25.76 2.58
CA ALA A 258 3.19 -25.25 1.31
C ALA A 258 2.13 -26.16 0.64
N PRO A 259 2.21 -27.52 0.69
CA PRO A 259 1.18 -28.39 0.12
C PRO A 259 -0.20 -28.29 0.79
N TYR A 260 -0.27 -27.73 1.99
CA TYR A 260 -1.49 -27.63 2.81
C TYR A 260 -1.98 -26.19 2.97
N ALA A 261 -1.26 -25.22 2.44
CA ALA A 261 -1.56 -23.81 2.60
C ALA A 261 -1.98 -23.18 1.26
N ASP A 262 -2.85 -22.18 1.33
CA ASP A 262 -3.34 -21.44 0.17
C ASP A 262 -2.53 -20.16 -0.08
N TYR A 263 -1.92 -19.57 0.96
CA TYR A 263 -1.19 -18.32 0.86
C TYR A 263 -0.24 -18.11 2.04
N ILE A 264 0.66 -17.15 1.89
CA ILE A 264 1.63 -16.72 2.89
C ILE A 264 1.31 -15.29 3.33
N VAL A 265 1.34 -14.99 4.63
CA VAL A 265 1.34 -13.64 5.17
C VAL A 265 2.72 -13.34 5.72
N THR A 266 3.39 -12.30 5.19
CA THR A 266 4.74 -11.98 5.66
C THR A 266 4.70 -11.18 6.96
N GLN A 267 5.75 -11.33 7.77
CA GLN A 267 6.05 -10.33 8.77
C GLN A 267 6.25 -8.97 8.09
N TRP A 268 5.99 -7.88 8.84
CA TRP A 268 6.30 -6.54 8.38
C TRP A 268 7.80 -6.38 8.19
N THR A 269 8.20 -5.69 7.12
CA THR A 269 9.56 -5.21 6.90
C THR A 269 9.56 -3.89 6.12
N GLN A 270 10.63 -3.12 6.22
CA GLN A 270 10.93 -1.94 5.41
C GLN A 270 11.96 -2.26 4.30
N ASP A 271 12.46 -3.47 4.26
CA ASP A 271 13.42 -3.92 3.25
C ASP A 271 12.68 -4.37 1.99
N VAL A 272 12.49 -3.43 1.07
CA VAL A 272 11.76 -3.65 -0.19
C VAL A 272 12.45 -4.68 -1.07
N ASP A 273 13.78 -4.70 -1.10
CA ASP A 273 14.54 -5.64 -1.92
C ASP A 273 14.38 -7.06 -1.38
N ALA A 274 14.42 -7.23 -0.06
CA ALA A 274 14.11 -8.51 0.58
C ALA A 274 12.68 -8.97 0.27
N LEU A 275 11.70 -8.06 0.27
CA LEU A 275 10.31 -8.37 -0.09
C LEU A 275 10.18 -8.81 -1.56
N LYS A 276 10.80 -8.08 -2.49
CA LYS A 276 10.78 -8.42 -3.93
C LYS A 276 11.35 -9.81 -4.18
N GLN A 277 12.49 -10.09 -3.56
CA GLN A 277 13.13 -11.41 -3.67
C GLN A 277 12.24 -12.49 -3.07
N TYR A 278 11.72 -12.26 -1.85
CA TYR A 278 10.84 -13.19 -1.16
C TYR A 278 9.60 -13.53 -1.99
N VAL A 279 8.90 -12.51 -2.50
CA VAL A 279 7.71 -12.71 -3.34
C VAL A 279 8.01 -13.53 -4.60
N ALA A 280 9.17 -13.28 -5.24
CA ALA A 280 9.59 -14.01 -6.45
C ALA A 280 9.91 -15.50 -6.18
N ASP A 281 10.43 -15.82 -4.99
CA ASP A 281 10.88 -17.16 -4.63
C ASP A 281 9.77 -18.05 -4.03
N MET A 282 8.64 -17.45 -3.61
CA MET A 282 7.60 -18.21 -2.91
C MET A 282 6.71 -19.03 -3.84
N PRO A 283 6.39 -20.29 -3.46
CA PRO A 283 5.53 -21.17 -4.26
C PRO A 283 4.03 -20.85 -4.13
N LEU A 284 3.64 -19.95 -3.22
CA LEU A 284 2.26 -19.60 -2.89
C LEU A 284 2.06 -18.09 -3.04
N PRO A 285 0.81 -17.62 -3.28
CA PRO A 285 0.48 -16.20 -3.22
C PRO A 285 0.94 -15.56 -1.91
N VAL A 286 1.57 -14.40 -2.01
CA VAL A 286 2.11 -13.68 -0.84
C VAL A 286 1.24 -12.46 -0.52
N HIS A 287 0.74 -12.38 0.71
CA HIS A 287 0.15 -11.20 1.31
C HIS A 287 1.26 -10.46 2.05
N VAL A 288 1.69 -9.32 1.52
CA VAL A 288 2.83 -8.58 2.07
C VAL A 288 2.43 -7.80 3.31
N GLY A 289 3.10 -8.08 4.42
CA GLY A 289 2.92 -7.39 5.69
C GLY A 289 3.45 -5.95 5.66
N LEU A 290 2.58 -4.99 5.97
CA LEU A 290 2.88 -3.56 6.01
C LEU A 290 2.62 -2.99 7.40
N ALA A 291 3.49 -2.11 7.86
CA ALA A 291 3.17 -1.27 9.02
C ALA A 291 2.17 -0.19 8.60
N GLY A 292 0.98 -0.18 9.17
CA GLY A 292 0.05 0.95 9.06
C GLY A 292 0.67 2.25 9.60
N PRO A 293 0.06 3.41 9.34
CA PRO A 293 0.63 4.71 9.73
C PRO A 293 1.00 4.77 11.21
N ALA A 294 2.28 4.93 11.49
CA ALA A 294 2.81 4.93 12.85
C ALA A 294 4.00 5.89 12.99
N SER A 295 4.29 6.35 14.21
CA SER A 295 5.51 7.12 14.45
C SER A 295 6.74 6.25 14.29
N LEU A 296 7.85 6.84 13.83
CA LEU A 296 9.12 6.12 13.70
C LEU A 296 9.54 5.46 15.04
N LYS A 297 9.28 6.12 16.18
CA LYS A 297 9.48 5.53 17.51
C LYS A 297 8.68 4.24 17.71
N THR A 298 7.42 4.22 17.26
CA THR A 298 6.56 3.03 17.32
C THR A 298 7.12 1.91 16.45
N LEU A 299 7.51 2.23 15.22
CA LEU A 299 8.09 1.26 14.28
C LEU A 299 9.39 0.63 14.82
N ILE A 300 10.30 1.44 15.40
CA ILE A 300 11.50 0.94 16.04
C ILE A 300 11.19 -0.04 17.17
N LYS A 301 10.19 0.28 18.01
CA LYS A 301 9.74 -0.59 19.09
C LYS A 301 9.25 -1.95 18.54
N PHE A 302 8.40 -1.94 17.53
CA PHE A 302 7.85 -3.18 16.95
C PHE A 302 8.91 -3.98 16.19
N ALA A 303 9.83 -3.32 15.45
CA ALA A 303 10.96 -3.98 14.80
C ALA A 303 11.87 -4.71 15.80
N GLY A 304 12.08 -4.10 16.96
CA GLY A 304 12.81 -4.74 18.07
C GLY A 304 12.10 -5.94 18.66
N PHE A 305 10.77 -5.89 18.78
CA PHE A 305 9.95 -6.99 19.28
C PHE A 305 10.00 -8.21 18.34
N VAL A 306 9.90 -7.97 17.02
CA VAL A 306 9.88 -9.02 15.99
C VAL A 306 11.29 -9.46 15.58
N GLY A 307 12.34 -8.76 16.04
CA GLY A 307 13.74 -9.08 15.76
C GLY A 307 14.20 -8.75 14.33
N LEU A 308 13.58 -7.78 13.68
CA LEU A 308 13.87 -7.36 12.30
C LEU A 308 15.13 -6.48 12.27
N LYS A 309 16.27 -7.07 11.95
CA LYS A 309 17.59 -6.40 11.99
C LYS A 309 17.74 -5.30 10.94
N ASN A 310 17.32 -5.56 9.70
CA ASN A 310 17.44 -4.61 8.59
C ASN A 310 16.50 -3.44 8.80
N THR A 311 15.23 -3.71 9.11
CA THR A 311 14.22 -2.70 9.44
C THR A 311 14.62 -1.85 10.64
N MET A 312 15.21 -2.44 11.70
CA MET A 312 15.73 -1.71 12.85
C MET A 312 16.92 -0.81 12.47
N SER A 313 17.80 -1.30 11.61
CA SER A 313 18.95 -0.53 11.13
C SER A 313 18.51 0.65 10.26
N PHE A 314 17.55 0.43 9.38
CA PHE A 314 16.92 1.48 8.57
C PHE A 314 16.27 2.56 9.46
N ALA A 315 15.47 2.16 10.42
CA ALA A 315 14.78 3.06 11.33
C ALA A 315 15.77 3.88 12.19
N LYS A 316 16.84 3.27 12.71
CA LYS A 316 17.89 3.96 13.46
C LYS A 316 18.68 4.94 12.61
N LYS A 317 19.01 4.59 11.37
CA LYS A 317 19.73 5.44 10.42
C LYS A 317 18.93 6.70 10.06
N ASN A 318 17.62 6.58 9.99
CA ASN A 318 16.70 7.71 9.68
C ASN A 318 16.26 8.50 10.92
N ALA A 319 16.58 8.05 12.13
CA ALA A 319 16.21 8.69 13.40
C ALA A 319 17.24 9.72 13.89
N SER A 320 18.03 10.34 13.01
CA SER A 320 19.12 11.24 13.36
C SER A 320 18.70 12.53 14.10
N LYS A 321 17.40 12.88 14.07
CA LYS A 321 16.85 14.03 14.77
C LYS A 321 15.63 13.62 15.62
N ILE A 322 15.47 14.22 16.80
CA ILE A 322 14.35 13.94 17.72
C ILE A 322 12.99 14.18 17.04
N PHE A 323 12.89 15.16 16.14
CA PHE A 323 11.69 15.43 15.37
C PHE A 323 11.32 14.29 14.42
N ASP A 324 12.31 13.57 13.87
CA ASP A 324 12.08 12.44 12.96
C ASP A 324 11.43 11.25 13.69
N LEU A 325 11.71 11.08 15.00
CA LEU A 325 11.13 10.01 15.82
C LEU A 325 9.62 10.15 16.04
N LEU A 326 9.08 11.37 15.93
CA LEU A 326 7.65 11.64 16.07
C LEU A 326 6.93 11.73 14.71
N SER A 327 7.69 11.77 13.60
CA SER A 327 7.08 11.79 12.26
C SER A 327 6.30 10.51 12.01
N VAL A 328 5.11 10.66 11.41
CA VAL A 328 4.29 9.52 11.00
C VAL A 328 4.82 9.00 9.68
N GLN A 329 5.21 7.73 9.68
CA GLN A 329 5.58 6.99 8.48
C GLN A 329 4.37 6.24 7.95
N THR A 330 4.25 6.14 6.64
CA THR A 330 3.21 5.39 5.94
C THR A 330 3.85 4.37 5.00
N PRO A 331 3.15 3.27 4.65
CA PRO A 331 3.72 2.23 3.77
C PRO A 331 3.62 2.55 2.27
N ASP A 332 3.28 3.77 1.89
CA ASP A 332 3.02 4.15 0.49
C ASP A 332 4.19 3.82 -0.45
N GLU A 333 5.44 4.04 -0.02
CA GLU A 333 6.63 3.72 -0.82
C GLU A 333 6.76 2.21 -1.06
N VAL A 334 6.56 1.39 -0.03
CA VAL A 334 6.62 -0.09 -0.14
C VAL A 334 5.54 -0.59 -1.09
N ILE A 335 4.30 -0.07 -0.96
CA ILE A 335 3.19 -0.41 -1.85
C ILE A 335 3.54 -0.06 -3.31
N GLN A 336 4.09 1.12 -3.56
CA GLN A 336 4.46 1.56 -4.90
C GLN A 336 5.54 0.69 -5.53
N GLU A 337 6.54 0.30 -4.77
CA GLU A 337 7.67 -0.52 -5.21
C GLU A 337 7.28 -1.97 -5.51
N LEU A 338 6.26 -2.50 -4.83
CA LEU A 338 5.77 -3.89 -5.02
C LEU A 338 4.57 -4.00 -5.96
N LYS A 339 4.06 -2.89 -6.41
CA LYS A 339 2.93 -2.80 -7.32
C LYS A 339 3.17 -3.59 -8.61
N GLY A 340 2.15 -4.38 -8.98
CA GLY A 340 2.23 -5.27 -10.15
C GLY A 340 2.94 -6.59 -9.89
N SER A 341 3.62 -6.74 -8.73
CA SER A 341 4.18 -8.02 -8.27
C SER A 341 3.38 -8.64 -7.14
N VAL A 342 2.54 -7.84 -6.47
CA VAL A 342 1.73 -8.25 -5.31
C VAL A 342 0.32 -7.70 -5.45
N ASP A 343 -0.68 -8.57 -5.26
CA ASP A 343 -2.10 -8.20 -5.28
C ASP A 343 -2.69 -8.02 -3.88
N ASN A 344 -2.01 -8.50 -2.83
CA ASN A 344 -2.55 -8.52 -1.46
C ASN A 344 -1.56 -7.93 -0.46
N PHE A 345 -2.00 -6.92 0.28
CA PHE A 345 -1.26 -6.32 1.38
C PHE A 345 -1.98 -6.53 2.71
N HIS A 346 -1.22 -6.91 3.72
CA HIS A 346 -1.69 -7.13 5.07
C HIS A 346 -1.19 -6.03 6.02
N ILE A 347 -2.10 -5.29 6.64
CA ILE A 347 -1.75 -4.11 7.45
C ILE A 347 -1.73 -4.45 8.94
N TYR A 348 -0.57 -4.25 9.56
CA TYR A 348 -0.40 -4.22 11.01
C TYR A 348 -0.69 -2.82 11.53
N ALA A 349 -1.78 -2.64 12.28
CA ALA A 349 -2.23 -1.33 12.76
C ALA A 349 -1.39 -0.79 13.94
N PHE A 350 -0.07 -0.72 13.80
CA PHE A 350 0.86 -0.30 14.86
C PHE A 350 0.58 1.09 15.43
N GLY A 351 0.09 2.02 14.61
CA GLY A 351 -0.31 3.36 15.03
C GLY A 351 -1.79 3.48 15.43
N GLY A 352 -2.52 2.36 15.38
CA GLY A 352 -3.94 2.25 15.72
C GLY A 352 -4.86 2.22 14.49
N ILE A 353 -6.01 1.56 14.64
CA ILE A 353 -6.99 1.31 13.58
C ILE A 353 -7.51 2.63 13.00
N LYS A 354 -7.84 3.62 13.83
CA LYS A 354 -8.35 4.91 13.38
C LYS A 354 -7.41 5.62 12.41
N LYS A 355 -6.10 5.67 12.72
CA LYS A 355 -5.10 6.27 11.82
C LYS A 355 -4.96 5.49 10.52
N THR A 356 -5.06 4.17 10.60
CA THR A 356 -5.04 3.29 9.41
C THR A 356 -6.25 3.57 8.53
N ASN A 357 -7.45 3.70 9.10
CA ASN A 357 -8.67 4.04 8.39
C ASN A 357 -8.60 5.44 7.73
N GLU A 358 -8.13 6.45 8.48
CA GLU A 358 -7.91 7.80 7.96
C GLU A 358 -6.92 7.80 6.76
N TRP A 359 -5.84 7.02 6.85
CA TRP A 359 -4.86 6.89 5.76
C TRP A 359 -5.44 6.17 4.55
N LEU A 360 -6.11 5.02 4.71
CA LEU A 360 -6.75 4.30 3.61
C LEU A 360 -7.77 5.17 2.89
N THR A 361 -8.57 5.94 3.63
CA THR A 361 -9.57 6.88 3.08
C THR A 361 -8.90 8.01 2.31
N LYS A 362 -7.87 8.62 2.88
CA LYS A 362 -7.13 9.74 2.29
C LYS A 362 -6.43 9.35 1.00
N GLU A 363 -5.82 8.18 0.96
CA GLU A 363 -5.10 7.67 -0.21
C GLU A 363 -6.04 7.00 -1.24
N ASN A 364 -7.33 6.88 -0.92
CA ASN A 364 -8.36 6.25 -1.76
C ASN A 364 -8.03 4.79 -2.11
N TYR A 365 -7.52 4.04 -1.12
CA TYR A 365 -7.22 2.61 -1.24
C TYR A 365 -8.45 1.70 -1.12
N TYR A 366 -9.64 2.26 -0.94
CA TYR A 366 -10.89 1.53 -1.04
C TYR A 366 -11.31 1.39 -2.52
N VAL A 367 -11.59 0.18 -2.94
CA VAL A 367 -12.17 -0.14 -4.25
C VAL A 367 -13.67 -0.32 -4.11
#